data_80f7e24be1949fea8d2908be7a451e53
#
_entry.id   80f7e24be1949fea8d2908be7a451e53
#
_cell.length_a   1.000
_cell.length_b   1.000
_cell.length_c   1.000
_cell.angle_alpha   90.00
_cell.angle_beta   90.00
_cell.angle_gamma   90.00
#
_symmetry.space_group_name_H-M   'P 1'
#
loop_
_entity.id
_entity.type
_entity.pdbx_description
1 polymer ?
#
loop_
_entity_poly.entity_id
_entity_poly.type
_entity_poly.pdbx_seq_one_letter_code
_entity_poly.pdbx_strand_id
1 'polypeptide(L)'
;SARGYAWCGALTALLTGQSYVTSAEMAKQHGAFPGYYRNRDHMLRVIRNHRRAAWNAEKSEYEGLTVKPTGINAAYLPDDLVQRARKVWDKALELGEVHGFRNAQVSVIAPTGTIGLLMDCDTTGIEPDFALVKFKKLAGGGYFKIINNSVPPALSRLGYSESEVREIITHATGHRTLKGAPYINH
;
A
#
# COMPACT_ATOMS: atom_id res chain seq x y z
N SER A 1 -10.20 -7.29 5.07
CA SER A 1 -10.62 -8.48 4.31
C SER A 1 -9.43 -9.08 3.55
N ALA A 2 -9.45 -10.37 3.24
CA ALA A 2 -8.40 -11.04 2.47
C ALA A 2 -8.14 -10.35 1.11
N ARG A 3 -9.21 -9.89 0.46
CA ARG A 3 -9.13 -9.11 -0.78
C ARG A 3 -8.36 -7.78 -0.58
N GLY A 4 -8.64 -7.05 0.49
CA GLY A 4 -7.94 -5.79 0.79
C GLY A 4 -6.44 -6.01 1.00
N TYR A 5 -6.06 -7.04 1.74
CA TYR A 5 -4.65 -7.41 1.92
C TYR A 5 -3.96 -7.79 0.61
N ALA A 6 -4.63 -8.55 -0.26
CA ALA A 6 -4.10 -8.93 -1.55
C ALA A 6 -3.81 -7.70 -2.44
N TRP A 7 -4.76 -6.77 -2.53
CA TRP A 7 -4.59 -5.52 -3.29
C TRP A 7 -3.47 -4.65 -2.72
N CYS A 8 -3.44 -4.42 -1.39
CA CYS A 8 -2.36 -3.69 -0.74
C CYS A 8 -0.99 -4.31 -1.04
N GLY A 9 -0.88 -5.63 -0.89
CA GLY A 9 0.35 -6.35 -1.16
C GLY A 9 0.82 -6.23 -2.61
N ALA A 10 -0.08 -6.38 -3.58
CA ALA A 10 0.25 -6.31 -5.00
C ALA A 10 0.66 -4.89 -5.43
N LEU A 11 -0.08 -3.86 -5.00
CA LEU A 11 0.24 -2.47 -5.32
C LEU A 11 1.56 -2.03 -4.70
N THR A 12 1.82 -2.42 -3.44
CA THR A 12 3.10 -2.14 -2.77
C THR A 12 4.26 -2.87 -3.44
N ALA A 13 4.06 -4.14 -3.82
CA ALA A 13 5.06 -4.91 -4.55
C ALA A 13 5.40 -4.27 -5.91
N LEU A 14 4.38 -3.84 -6.66
CA LEU A 14 4.56 -3.18 -7.94
C LEU A 14 5.30 -1.84 -7.80
N LEU A 15 4.86 -0.99 -6.86
CA LEU A 15 5.48 0.31 -6.60
C LEU A 15 6.96 0.16 -6.21
N THR A 16 7.24 -0.67 -5.22
CA THR A 16 8.60 -0.87 -4.71
C THR A 16 9.49 -1.58 -5.73
N GLY A 17 8.96 -2.61 -6.40
CA GLY A 17 9.69 -3.33 -7.45
C GLY A 17 10.08 -2.43 -8.61
N GLN A 18 9.15 -1.61 -9.12
CA GLN A 18 9.45 -0.64 -10.17
C GLN A 18 10.46 0.42 -9.72
N SER A 19 10.37 0.86 -8.47
CA SER A 19 11.35 1.81 -7.90
C SER A 19 12.77 1.21 -7.86
N TYR A 20 12.91 -0.09 -7.53
CA TYR A 20 14.20 -0.76 -7.59
C TYR A 20 14.69 -1.01 -9.03
N VAL A 21 13.80 -1.28 -9.99
CA VAL A 21 14.18 -1.31 -11.42
C VAL A 21 14.80 0.03 -11.82
N THR A 22 14.11 1.14 -11.54
CA THR A 22 14.61 2.48 -11.84
C THR A 22 15.92 2.77 -11.12
N SER A 23 16.05 2.38 -9.85
CA SER A 23 17.30 2.53 -9.08
C SER A 23 18.47 1.75 -9.70
N ALA A 24 18.23 0.58 -10.26
CA ALA A 24 19.25 -0.18 -10.98
C ALA A 24 19.60 0.45 -12.35
N GLU A 25 18.60 0.96 -13.07
CA GLU A 25 18.82 1.72 -14.31
C GLU A 25 19.65 3.00 -14.06
N MET A 26 19.37 3.71 -12.97
CA MET A 26 20.19 4.84 -12.53
C MET A 26 21.61 4.40 -12.15
N ALA A 27 21.77 3.27 -11.48
CA ALA A 27 23.08 2.73 -11.14
C ALA A 27 23.91 2.39 -12.36
N LYS A 28 23.28 1.92 -13.44
CA LYS A 28 23.94 1.70 -14.74
C LYS A 28 24.60 2.98 -15.28
N GLN A 29 23.99 4.14 -15.05
CA GLN A 29 24.48 5.44 -15.57
C GLN A 29 25.43 6.14 -14.60
N HIS A 30 25.11 6.10 -13.29
CA HIS A 30 25.77 6.93 -12.27
C HIS A 30 26.52 6.11 -11.21
N GLY A 31 26.62 4.79 -11.38
CA GLY A 31 27.18 3.89 -10.39
C GLY A 31 26.22 3.58 -9.24
N ALA A 32 26.48 2.47 -8.54
CA ALA A 32 25.73 2.06 -7.37
C ALA A 32 25.99 3.00 -6.17
N PHE A 33 25.16 2.93 -5.13
CA PHE A 33 25.40 3.72 -3.91
C PHE A 33 26.75 3.35 -3.24
N PRO A 34 27.40 4.27 -2.51
CA PRO A 34 28.80 4.09 -2.07
C PRO A 34 29.07 2.82 -1.24
N GLY A 35 28.08 2.34 -0.49
CA GLY A 35 28.21 1.13 0.33
C GLY A 35 27.82 -0.18 -0.38
N TYR A 36 27.39 -0.12 -1.66
CA TYR A 36 26.80 -1.26 -2.34
C TYR A 36 27.71 -2.48 -2.39
N TYR A 37 28.93 -2.34 -2.86
CA TYR A 37 29.82 -3.47 -3.11
C TYR A 37 30.17 -4.25 -1.85
N ARG A 38 30.29 -3.59 -0.70
CA ARG A 38 30.48 -4.24 0.60
C ARG A 38 29.25 -4.98 1.11
N ASN A 39 28.07 -4.58 0.64
CA ASN A 39 26.78 -5.10 1.08
C ASN A 39 26.02 -5.82 -0.04
N ARG A 40 26.68 -6.09 -1.17
CA ARG A 40 26.04 -6.62 -2.38
C ARG A 40 25.21 -7.88 -2.10
N ASP A 41 25.78 -8.84 -1.43
CA ASP A 41 25.11 -10.13 -1.18
C ASP A 41 23.89 -9.96 -0.26
N HIS A 42 24.00 -9.09 0.74
CA HIS A 42 22.89 -8.75 1.63
C HIS A 42 21.77 -8.01 0.88
N MET A 43 22.15 -7.06 0.03
CA MET A 43 21.18 -6.30 -0.78
C MET A 43 20.45 -7.22 -1.76
N LEU A 44 21.19 -8.04 -2.52
CA LEU A 44 20.59 -8.99 -3.47
C LEU A 44 19.72 -10.05 -2.77
N ARG A 45 20.11 -10.49 -1.56
CA ARG A 45 19.26 -11.37 -0.74
C ARG A 45 17.91 -10.74 -0.42
N VAL A 46 17.90 -9.44 -0.08
CA VAL A 46 16.64 -8.70 0.16
C VAL A 46 15.79 -8.68 -1.11
N ILE A 47 16.38 -8.32 -2.25
CA ILE A 47 15.68 -8.30 -3.55
C ILE A 47 15.14 -9.69 -3.92
N ARG A 48 15.95 -10.75 -3.76
CA ARG A 48 15.50 -12.14 -4.00
C ARG A 48 14.31 -12.52 -3.10
N ASN A 49 14.32 -12.13 -1.84
CA ASN A 49 13.22 -12.41 -0.93
C ASN A 49 11.93 -11.65 -1.30
N HIS A 50 12.03 -10.40 -1.73
CA HIS A 50 10.88 -9.66 -2.26
C HIS A 50 10.34 -10.30 -3.54
N ARG A 51 11.23 -10.73 -4.45
CA ARG A 51 10.85 -11.48 -5.65
C ARG A 51 10.07 -12.75 -5.29
N ARG A 52 10.57 -13.53 -4.33
CA ARG A 52 9.88 -14.74 -3.85
C ARG A 52 8.50 -14.43 -3.31
N ALA A 53 8.34 -13.35 -2.57
CA ALA A 53 7.03 -12.92 -2.06
C ALA A 53 6.08 -12.52 -3.21
N ALA A 54 6.56 -11.86 -4.25
CA ALA A 54 5.76 -11.53 -5.43
C ALA A 54 5.32 -12.79 -6.21
N TRP A 55 6.16 -13.82 -6.22
CA TRP A 55 5.85 -15.12 -6.84
C TRP A 55 5.07 -16.06 -5.93
N ASN A 56 4.81 -15.68 -4.67
CA ASN A 56 4.21 -16.53 -3.64
C ASN A 56 4.96 -17.85 -3.47
N ALA A 57 6.29 -17.78 -3.40
CA ALA A 57 7.17 -18.92 -3.26
C ALA A 57 6.98 -19.65 -1.93
N GLU A 58 7.42 -20.90 -1.87
CA GLU A 58 7.35 -21.71 -0.66
C GLU A 58 8.20 -21.11 0.48
N LYS A 59 7.74 -21.32 1.71
CA LYS A 59 8.40 -20.75 2.90
C LYS A 59 9.86 -21.15 3.06
N SER A 60 10.22 -22.32 2.58
CA SER A 60 11.60 -22.87 2.58
C SER A 60 12.56 -22.13 1.68
N GLU A 61 12.07 -21.44 0.65
CA GLU A 61 12.90 -20.73 -0.32
C GLU A 61 13.45 -19.40 0.20
N TYR A 62 12.86 -18.83 1.26
CA TYR A 62 13.29 -17.52 1.78
C TYR A 62 14.64 -17.62 2.50
N GLU A 63 15.56 -16.75 2.12
CA GLU A 63 16.93 -16.71 2.64
C GLU A 63 17.03 -15.85 3.90
N GLY A 64 17.52 -16.47 5.01
CA GLY A 64 17.93 -15.74 6.21
C GLY A 64 16.81 -14.99 6.94
N LEU A 65 15.55 -15.41 6.80
CA LEU A 65 14.42 -14.83 7.50
C LEU A 65 13.88 -15.76 8.56
N THR A 66 13.73 -15.26 9.79
CA THR A 66 13.06 -15.97 10.89
C THR A 66 11.55 -15.97 10.67
N VAL A 67 10.98 -14.81 10.38
CA VAL A 67 9.57 -14.65 10.01
C VAL A 67 9.45 -14.61 8.51
N LYS A 68 8.70 -15.54 7.95
CA LYS A 68 8.49 -15.63 6.50
C LYS A 68 7.35 -14.71 6.08
N PRO A 69 7.51 -13.94 4.99
CA PRO A 69 6.42 -13.10 4.50
C PRO A 69 5.27 -13.95 3.96
N THR A 70 4.08 -13.37 3.94
CA THR A 70 2.95 -13.87 3.17
C THR A 70 3.08 -13.33 1.75
N GLY A 71 3.09 -14.22 0.76
CA GLY A 71 3.18 -13.83 -0.65
C GLY A 71 1.89 -13.19 -1.19
N ILE A 72 1.95 -12.70 -2.41
CA ILE A 72 0.80 -12.13 -3.11
C ILE A 72 -0.26 -13.22 -3.34
N ASN A 73 -1.47 -13.00 -2.83
CA ASN A 73 -2.58 -13.91 -3.06
C ASN A 73 -3.29 -13.55 -4.38
N ALA A 74 -2.94 -14.27 -5.45
CA ALA A 74 -3.48 -14.06 -6.79
C ALA A 74 -4.99 -14.31 -6.91
N ALA A 75 -5.60 -15.11 -6.04
CA ALA A 75 -7.03 -15.45 -6.11
C ALA A 75 -7.98 -14.23 -5.99
N TYR A 76 -7.49 -13.10 -5.47
CA TYR A 76 -8.28 -11.88 -5.29
C TYR A 76 -7.86 -10.73 -6.22
N LEU A 77 -7.03 -10.97 -7.21
CA LEU A 77 -6.39 -9.95 -8.02
C LEU A 77 -6.59 -10.21 -9.52
N PRO A 78 -6.62 -9.17 -10.36
CA PRO A 78 -6.51 -9.35 -11.80
C PRO A 78 -5.16 -9.97 -12.19
N ASP A 79 -5.18 -10.88 -13.15
CA ASP A 79 -3.97 -11.60 -13.59
C ASP A 79 -2.87 -10.66 -14.10
N ASP A 80 -3.23 -9.63 -14.83
CA ASP A 80 -2.28 -8.65 -15.37
C ASP A 80 -1.54 -7.90 -14.26
N LEU A 81 -2.21 -7.55 -13.14
CA LEU A 81 -1.59 -6.92 -11.98
C LEU A 81 -0.59 -7.87 -11.31
N VAL A 82 -0.96 -9.13 -11.12
CA VAL A 82 -0.09 -10.16 -10.55
C VAL A 82 1.16 -10.34 -11.42
N GLN A 83 0.97 -10.47 -12.73
CA GLN A 83 2.09 -10.63 -13.67
C GLN A 83 3.01 -9.40 -13.71
N ARG A 84 2.46 -8.19 -13.65
CA ARG A 84 3.27 -6.96 -13.56
C ARG A 84 4.08 -6.92 -12.28
N ALA A 85 3.47 -7.23 -11.13
CA ALA A 85 4.17 -7.28 -9.85
C ALA A 85 5.31 -8.31 -9.85
N ARG A 86 5.12 -9.47 -10.48
CA ARG A 86 6.18 -10.49 -10.64
C ARG A 86 7.33 -10.01 -11.54
N LYS A 87 6.98 -9.53 -12.74
CA LYS A 87 7.96 -9.08 -13.75
C LYS A 87 8.85 -7.93 -13.25
N VAL A 88 8.32 -6.99 -12.49
CA VAL A 88 9.17 -5.89 -11.98
C VAL A 88 10.21 -6.40 -10.98
N TRP A 89 9.92 -7.41 -10.17
CA TRP A 89 10.89 -8.00 -9.26
C TRP A 89 11.89 -8.89 -9.97
N ASP A 90 11.48 -9.63 -11.02
CA ASP A 90 12.41 -10.36 -11.89
C ASP A 90 13.41 -9.39 -12.52
N LYS A 91 12.92 -8.29 -13.09
CA LYS A 91 13.75 -7.26 -13.71
C LYS A 91 14.62 -6.50 -12.70
N ALA A 92 14.11 -6.22 -11.50
CA ALA A 92 14.90 -5.59 -10.45
C ALA A 92 16.09 -6.46 -10.02
N LEU A 93 15.90 -7.77 -9.91
CA LEU A 93 16.96 -8.70 -9.60
C LEU A 93 17.98 -8.77 -10.75
N GLU A 94 17.53 -8.99 -11.99
CA GLU A 94 18.38 -9.05 -13.19
C GLU A 94 19.29 -7.81 -13.31
N LEU A 95 18.71 -6.62 -13.28
CA LEU A 95 19.47 -5.38 -13.39
C LEU A 95 20.36 -5.13 -12.17
N GLY A 96 19.86 -5.46 -10.97
CA GLY A 96 20.61 -5.30 -9.73
C GLY A 96 21.84 -6.20 -9.62
N GLU A 97 21.79 -7.42 -10.17
CA GLU A 97 22.95 -8.31 -10.24
C GLU A 97 24.07 -7.77 -11.13
N VAL A 98 23.70 -7.07 -12.22
CA VAL A 98 24.65 -6.53 -13.19
C VAL A 98 25.17 -5.14 -12.77
N HIS A 99 24.27 -4.24 -12.35
CA HIS A 99 24.60 -2.82 -12.17
C HIS A 99 24.61 -2.37 -10.70
N GLY A 100 24.09 -3.19 -9.80
CA GLY A 100 23.78 -2.76 -8.45
C GLY A 100 22.56 -1.81 -8.41
N PHE A 101 22.43 -1.09 -7.31
CA PHE A 101 21.35 -0.13 -7.11
C PHE A 101 21.91 1.24 -6.75
N ARG A 102 21.30 2.32 -7.29
CA ARG A 102 21.67 3.69 -6.94
C ARG A 102 21.26 4.07 -5.53
N ASN A 103 20.20 3.45 -5.02
CA ASN A 103 19.61 3.70 -3.70
C ASN A 103 19.61 2.41 -2.86
N ALA A 104 20.03 2.51 -1.61
CA ALA A 104 19.96 1.38 -0.67
C ALA A 104 18.50 1.04 -0.31
N GLN A 105 17.63 2.06 -0.25
CA GLN A 105 16.19 1.91 -0.04
C GLN A 105 15.45 2.88 -0.97
N VAL A 106 14.29 2.47 -1.48
CA VAL A 106 13.51 3.24 -2.46
C VAL A 106 12.09 3.56 -1.99
N SER A 107 11.59 2.86 -1.00
CA SER A 107 10.26 3.09 -0.43
C SER A 107 10.24 2.85 1.06
N VAL A 108 9.23 3.37 1.73
CA VAL A 108 8.98 3.21 3.16
C VAL A 108 7.49 3.11 3.41
N ILE A 109 7.10 2.30 4.37
CA ILE A 109 5.72 2.22 4.87
C ILE A 109 5.64 3.14 6.10
N ALA A 110 5.42 4.44 5.83
CA ALA A 110 5.33 5.45 6.88
C ALA A 110 3.87 5.70 7.30
N PRO A 111 3.63 6.21 8.52
CA PRO A 111 2.29 6.61 8.97
C PRO A 111 1.67 7.74 8.13
N THR A 112 2.44 8.58 7.43
CA THR A 112 1.99 9.66 6.51
C THR A 112 0.91 10.58 7.11
N GLY A 113 1.11 11.10 8.32
CA GLY A 113 0.12 11.95 8.99
C GLY A 113 -0.13 13.27 8.24
N THR A 114 0.75 14.25 8.39
CA THR A 114 0.61 15.57 7.77
C THR A 114 0.62 15.52 6.25
N ILE A 115 1.45 14.70 5.66
CA ILE A 115 1.53 14.54 4.20
C ILE A 115 0.25 13.91 3.63
N GLY A 116 -0.35 12.94 4.33
CA GLY A 116 -1.64 12.35 3.97
C GLY A 116 -2.77 13.40 3.98
N LEU A 117 -2.79 14.26 4.99
CA LEU A 117 -3.77 15.36 5.08
C LEU A 117 -3.58 16.40 3.96
N LEU A 118 -2.33 16.71 3.60
CA LEU A 118 -2.03 17.63 2.50
C LEU A 118 -2.49 17.07 1.14
N MET A 119 -2.36 15.76 0.96
CA MET A 119 -2.73 15.07 -0.28
C MET A 119 -4.18 14.61 -0.30
N ASP A 120 -5.01 15.05 0.65
CA ASP A 120 -6.43 14.69 0.76
C ASP A 120 -6.67 13.17 0.84
N CYS A 121 -5.77 12.45 1.52
CA CYS A 121 -5.92 11.02 1.74
C CYS A 121 -6.88 10.76 2.91
N ASP A 122 -7.77 9.80 2.74
CA ASP A 122 -8.71 9.38 3.81
C ASP A 122 -7.99 8.67 4.96
N THR A 123 -6.97 7.88 4.64
CA THR A 123 -6.19 7.10 5.63
C THR A 123 -4.78 7.64 5.79
N THR A 124 -4.16 7.33 6.92
CA THR A 124 -2.72 7.54 7.12
C THR A 124 -1.96 6.26 6.75
N GLY A 125 -1.03 6.37 5.78
CA GLY A 125 -0.33 5.20 5.27
C GLY A 125 -1.26 4.17 4.63
N ILE A 126 -0.92 2.90 4.76
CA ILE A 126 -1.69 1.77 4.20
C ILE A 126 -2.64 1.11 5.22
N GLU A 127 -2.80 1.71 6.38
CA GLU A 127 -3.65 1.19 7.45
C GLU A 127 -5.12 1.55 7.21
N PRO A 128 -6.07 0.74 7.71
CA PRO A 128 -7.48 1.12 7.75
C PRO A 128 -7.67 2.43 8.51
N ASP A 129 -8.68 3.21 8.12
CA ASP A 129 -9.01 4.42 8.86
C ASP A 129 -9.41 4.09 10.30
N PHE A 130 -8.85 4.83 11.26
CA PHE A 130 -9.12 4.62 12.69
C PHE A 130 -10.49 5.16 13.12
N ALA A 131 -11.10 6.04 12.33
CA ALA A 131 -12.42 6.60 12.58
C ALA A 131 -13.11 7.03 11.29
N LEU A 132 -14.41 6.73 11.18
CA LEU A 132 -15.23 7.17 10.05
C LEU A 132 -15.40 8.69 10.00
N VAL A 133 -15.43 9.35 11.16
CA VAL A 133 -15.56 10.80 11.28
C VAL A 133 -14.41 11.34 12.11
N LYS A 134 -13.65 12.22 11.53
CA LYS A 134 -12.49 12.89 12.14
C LYS A 134 -12.80 14.37 12.39
N PHE A 135 -12.08 14.95 13.33
CA PHE A 135 -12.16 16.37 13.64
C PHE A 135 -10.84 17.04 13.31
N LYS A 136 -10.89 18.05 12.46
CA LYS A 136 -9.75 18.90 12.16
C LYS A 136 -9.93 20.23 12.90
N LYS A 137 -8.97 20.57 13.77
CA LYS A 137 -8.93 21.90 14.40
C LYS A 137 -8.44 22.92 13.37
N LEU A 138 -9.20 23.98 13.18
CA LEU A 138 -8.84 25.05 12.26
C LEU A 138 -7.90 26.05 12.93
N ALA A 139 -6.98 26.64 12.13
CA ALA A 139 -6.01 27.64 12.64
C ALA A 139 -6.68 28.89 13.26
N GLY A 140 -7.86 29.25 12.77
CA GLY A 140 -8.68 30.35 13.31
C GLY A 140 -9.62 29.97 14.46
N GLY A 141 -9.49 28.76 15.00
CA GLY A 141 -10.42 28.19 16.00
C GLY A 141 -11.57 27.43 15.35
N GLY A 142 -12.28 26.62 16.16
CA GLY A 142 -13.34 25.75 15.67
C GLY A 142 -12.83 24.40 15.18
N TYR A 143 -13.79 23.50 14.93
CA TYR A 143 -13.52 22.13 14.45
C TYR A 143 -14.32 21.86 13.18
N PHE A 144 -13.66 21.27 12.21
CA PHE A 144 -14.31 20.78 11.01
C PHE A 144 -14.46 19.25 11.12
N LYS A 145 -15.67 18.76 10.89
CA LYS A 145 -15.96 17.32 10.84
C LYS A 145 -15.72 16.81 9.43
N ILE A 146 -14.92 15.79 9.30
CA ILE A 146 -14.62 15.13 8.02
C ILE A 146 -15.08 13.69 8.12
N ILE A 147 -16.02 13.29 7.27
CA ILE A 147 -16.33 11.88 7.07
C ILE A 147 -15.37 11.32 6.02
N ASN A 148 -15.01 10.04 6.16
CA ASN A 148 -14.18 9.35 5.16
C ASN A 148 -14.86 9.40 3.78
N ASN A 149 -14.18 9.95 2.78
CA ASN A 149 -14.70 10.18 1.43
C ASN A 149 -15.04 8.89 0.67
N SER A 150 -14.54 7.74 1.12
CA SER A 150 -14.90 6.44 0.53
C SER A 150 -16.28 5.92 0.95
N VAL A 151 -16.89 6.49 2.02
CA VAL A 151 -18.18 6.04 2.53
C VAL A 151 -19.33 6.27 1.54
N PRO A 152 -19.53 7.49 0.99
CA PRO A 152 -20.60 7.71 0.01
C PRO A 152 -20.56 6.78 -1.19
N PRO A 153 -19.44 6.66 -1.93
CA PRO A 153 -19.38 5.76 -3.08
C PRO A 153 -19.50 4.27 -2.69
N ALA A 154 -19.09 3.89 -1.48
CA ALA A 154 -19.28 2.53 -1.00
C ALA A 154 -20.76 2.22 -0.78
N LEU A 155 -21.52 3.12 -0.16
CA LEU A 155 -22.96 3.00 0.05
C LEU A 155 -23.71 2.94 -1.29
N SER A 156 -23.40 3.83 -2.24
CA SER A 156 -23.98 3.80 -3.59
C SER A 156 -23.72 2.46 -4.29
N ARG A 157 -22.53 1.90 -4.13
CA ARG A 157 -22.17 0.60 -4.70
C ARG A 157 -22.87 -0.59 -4.04
N LEU A 158 -23.32 -0.43 -2.81
CA LEU A 158 -24.17 -1.38 -2.08
C LEU A 158 -25.66 -1.27 -2.47
N GLY A 159 -26.03 -0.31 -3.32
CA GLY A 159 -27.37 -0.16 -3.85
C GLY A 159 -28.24 0.86 -3.10
N TYR A 160 -27.69 1.62 -2.15
CA TYR A 160 -28.43 2.70 -1.49
C TYR A 160 -28.66 3.86 -2.47
N SER A 161 -29.87 4.43 -2.44
CA SER A 161 -30.22 5.63 -3.18
C SER A 161 -29.48 6.87 -2.66
N GLU A 162 -29.42 7.93 -3.44
CA GLU A 162 -28.76 9.18 -3.02
C GLU A 162 -29.38 9.79 -1.74
N SER A 163 -30.72 9.65 -1.55
CA SER A 163 -31.40 10.11 -0.34
C SER A 163 -30.98 9.30 0.88
N GLU A 164 -30.97 7.97 0.76
CA GLU A 164 -30.53 7.06 1.83
C GLU A 164 -29.07 7.29 2.19
N VAL A 165 -28.19 7.48 1.19
CA VAL A 165 -26.77 7.81 1.41
C VAL A 165 -26.64 9.09 2.21
N ARG A 166 -27.39 10.16 1.87
CA ARG A 166 -27.37 11.42 2.64
C ARG A 166 -27.81 11.25 4.09
N GLU A 167 -28.87 10.48 4.33
CA GLU A 167 -29.38 10.24 5.69
C GLU A 167 -28.38 9.39 6.52
N ILE A 168 -27.79 8.35 5.92
CA ILE A 168 -26.75 7.55 6.55
C ILE A 168 -25.54 8.41 6.92
N ILE A 169 -25.08 9.28 6.01
CA ILE A 169 -23.95 10.17 6.25
C ILE A 169 -24.27 11.17 7.37
N THR A 170 -25.48 11.74 7.37
CA THR A 170 -25.93 12.65 8.44
C THR A 170 -25.90 11.97 9.80
N HIS A 171 -26.42 10.73 9.87
CA HIS A 171 -26.36 9.91 11.09
C HIS A 171 -24.90 9.66 11.51
N ALA A 172 -24.06 9.16 10.59
CA ALA A 172 -22.66 8.85 10.86
C ALA A 172 -21.88 10.07 11.35
N THR A 173 -22.11 11.23 10.74
CA THR A 173 -21.48 12.50 11.14
C THR A 173 -21.90 12.95 12.55
N GLY A 174 -23.14 12.69 12.93
CA GLY A 174 -23.65 12.97 14.28
C GLY A 174 -23.13 11.98 15.32
N HIS A 175 -23.25 10.69 15.04
CA HIS A 175 -23.01 9.59 15.98
C HIS A 175 -21.60 8.98 15.90
N ARG A 176 -20.78 9.35 14.92
CA ARG A 176 -19.42 8.81 14.65
C ARG A 176 -19.38 7.31 14.35
N THR A 177 -20.49 6.72 13.97
CA THR A 177 -20.64 5.30 13.68
C THR A 177 -21.78 5.10 12.69
N LEU A 178 -21.70 4.01 11.92
CA LEU A 178 -22.79 3.52 11.08
C LEU A 178 -23.79 2.66 11.86
N LYS A 179 -23.45 2.27 13.09
CA LYS A 179 -24.33 1.46 13.93
C LYS A 179 -25.60 2.25 14.28
N GLY A 180 -26.76 1.68 13.95
CA GLY A 180 -28.05 2.34 14.14
C GLY A 180 -28.40 3.37 13.08
N ALA A 181 -27.63 3.49 12.02
CA ALA A 181 -27.96 4.35 10.89
C ALA A 181 -29.23 3.84 10.17
N PRO A 182 -30.10 4.74 9.65
CA PRO A 182 -31.26 4.34 8.88
C PRO A 182 -30.84 3.46 7.69
N TYR A 183 -31.70 2.53 7.30
CA TYR A 183 -31.52 1.60 6.16
C TYR A 183 -30.38 0.58 6.30
N ILE A 184 -29.48 0.69 7.27
CA ILE A 184 -28.42 -0.30 7.50
C ILE A 184 -28.93 -1.39 8.42
N ASN A 185 -29.09 -2.61 7.87
CA ASN A 185 -29.41 -3.80 8.67
C ASN A 185 -28.13 -4.31 9.37
N HIS A 186 -28.27 -4.63 10.64
CA HIS A 186 -27.19 -5.15 11.50
C HIS A 186 -27.24 -6.67 11.59
#